data_127aed9a1ca1ff526f3406085bef2e4b
#
_entry.id   127aed9a1ca1ff526f3406085bef2e4b
#
_cell.length_a   1.000
_cell.length_b   1.000
_cell.length_c   1.000
_cell.angle_alpha   90.00
_cell.angle_beta   90.00
_cell.angle_gamma   90.00
#
_symmetry.space_group_name_H-M   'P 1'
#
loop_
_entity.id
_entity.type
_entity.pdbx_description
1 polymer ?
#
loop_
_entity_poly.entity_id
_entity_poly.type
_entity_poly.pdbx_seq_one_letter_code
_entity_poly.pdbx_strand_id
1 'polypeptide(L)'
;MIFDQLEHKEFATPEGSISYWVTPHAGIDSQGAGNPCARGDASACNTSQANQPWLVFLPGLTADHRLFEKQVEHFIDKARLFVWDPPSHGESRPFALTWTMDDLAHWLHEIFATEGIAHPILVGQSMGGYTAQVFMELFPGEAAGFVSIDSCSLQRRYYTWWELAALRHTKLMYLSFPWKTLVRLGSSGNATTHYGSKLMEAMMLDYQKREYCELAAHGFRVLADAVSADRPYRIDCPYVLICGEEDRAGSAKRYNRAWEAQEGTPVHWIENAGHNSNCDNPTEVNAVIEGLINSLD
;
A
#
# COMPACT_ATOMS: atom_id res chain seq x y z
N MET A 1 16.15 3.73 11.96
CA MET A 1 15.26 2.71 11.29
C MET A 1 15.54 2.76 9.80
N ILE A 2 15.05 1.81 8.97
CA ILE A 2 15.35 1.85 7.53
C ILE A 2 14.79 3.11 6.87
N PHE A 3 13.65 3.60 7.34
CA PHE A 3 13.02 4.83 6.85
C PHE A 3 13.85 6.10 7.10
N ASP A 4 14.84 6.08 8.01
CA ASP A 4 15.76 7.21 8.24
C ASP A 4 16.68 7.46 7.01
N GLN A 5 16.71 6.55 6.04
CA GLN A 5 17.43 6.70 4.77
C GLN A 5 16.59 7.39 3.68
N LEU A 6 15.31 7.57 3.92
CA LEU A 6 14.38 8.30 3.06
C LEU A 6 14.11 9.70 3.65
N GLU A 7 13.75 10.64 2.80
CA GLU A 7 13.32 11.96 3.23
C GLU A 7 11.86 11.91 3.67
N HIS A 8 11.59 12.26 4.92
CA HIS A 8 10.24 12.38 5.45
C HIS A 8 9.66 13.74 5.07
N LYS A 9 8.48 13.74 4.47
CA LYS A 9 7.76 14.93 4.01
C LYS A 9 6.29 14.87 4.38
N GLU A 10 5.65 16.03 4.32
CA GLU A 10 4.21 16.19 4.53
C GLU A 10 3.57 16.94 3.38
N PHE A 11 2.40 16.47 2.96
CA PHE A 11 1.54 17.12 1.98
C PHE A 11 0.29 17.65 2.68
N ALA A 12 0.11 18.97 2.69
CA ALA A 12 -1.02 19.62 3.36
C ALA A 12 -2.29 19.57 2.51
N THR A 13 -3.40 19.17 3.12
CA THR A 13 -4.75 19.21 2.57
C THR A 13 -5.68 19.98 3.50
N PRO A 14 -6.88 20.40 3.06
CA PRO A 14 -7.88 21.02 3.94
C PRO A 14 -8.31 20.11 5.11
N GLU A 15 -8.22 18.78 4.94
CA GLU A 15 -8.67 17.76 5.88
C GLU A 15 -7.59 17.34 6.88
N GLY A 16 -6.32 17.62 6.59
CA GLY A 16 -5.16 17.23 7.41
C GLY A 16 -3.87 17.20 6.60
N SER A 17 -2.80 16.65 7.20
CA SER A 17 -1.51 16.47 6.55
C SER A 17 -1.28 15.00 6.21
N ILE A 18 -0.73 14.71 5.03
CA ILE A 18 -0.37 13.37 4.58
C ILE A 18 1.15 13.22 4.70
N SER A 19 1.60 12.32 5.56
CA SER A 19 3.02 12.01 5.75
C SER A 19 3.48 10.95 4.75
N TYR A 20 4.67 11.13 4.19
CA TYR A 20 5.28 10.17 3.28
C TYR A 20 6.82 10.22 3.36
N TRP A 21 7.43 9.14 2.91
CA TRP A 21 8.89 8.97 2.84
C TRP A 21 9.26 8.73 1.39
N VAL A 22 10.26 9.47 0.91
CA VAL A 22 10.67 9.44 -0.49
C VAL A 22 12.19 9.41 -0.61
N THR A 23 12.71 8.71 -1.61
CA THR A 23 14.14 8.74 -1.93
C THR A 23 14.57 10.19 -2.19
N PRO A 24 15.61 10.71 -1.48
CA PRO A 24 16.08 12.08 -1.64
C PRO A 24 16.43 12.40 -3.09
N HIS A 25 16.04 13.58 -3.56
CA HIS A 25 16.49 14.06 -4.86
C HIS A 25 18.01 14.30 -4.85
N ALA A 26 18.74 13.68 -5.77
CA ALA A 26 20.14 13.98 -5.96
C ALA A 26 20.30 15.42 -6.50
N GLY A 27 20.63 16.38 -5.63
CA GLY A 27 21.02 17.72 -6.12
C GLY A 27 20.47 18.96 -5.42
N ILE A 28 19.95 18.87 -4.20
CA ILE A 28 19.70 20.08 -3.38
C ILE A 28 20.48 19.92 -2.08
N ASP A 29 21.69 20.52 -2.04
CA ASP A 29 22.48 20.66 -0.82
C ASP A 29 21.69 21.47 0.22
N SER A 30 21.00 20.80 1.12
CA SER A 30 20.70 21.38 2.43
C SER A 30 21.97 21.33 3.25
N GLN A 31 22.62 22.48 3.40
CA GLN A 31 23.81 22.65 4.23
C GLN A 31 23.55 22.08 5.64
N GLY A 32 24.22 20.97 5.99
CA GLY A 32 24.42 20.61 7.38
C GLY A 32 24.13 19.17 7.79
N ALA A 33 24.72 18.17 7.14
CA ALA A 33 25.08 16.91 7.82
C ALA A 33 26.06 16.15 6.91
N GLY A 34 27.22 15.77 7.44
CA GLY A 34 28.33 15.18 6.69
C GLY A 34 27.96 13.90 5.95
N ASN A 35 28.05 13.95 4.65
CA ASN A 35 27.81 12.85 3.73
C ASN A 35 29.03 11.91 3.69
N PRO A 36 28.90 10.58 3.90
CA PRO A 36 30.04 9.65 3.82
C PRO A 36 30.55 9.36 2.42
N CYS A 37 29.93 9.88 1.35
CA CYS A 37 30.39 9.71 -0.06
C CYS A 37 31.49 10.65 -0.53
N ALA A 38 32.27 11.24 0.34
CA ALA A 38 33.35 12.19 -0.03
C ALA A 38 34.66 11.50 -0.46
N ARG A 39 34.62 10.45 -1.29
CA ARG A 39 35.81 9.94 -2.03
C ARG A 39 35.38 9.13 -3.27
N GLY A 40 35.24 9.79 -4.40
CA GLY A 40 35.16 9.16 -5.73
C GLY A 40 33.87 9.47 -6.50
N ASP A 41 34.00 10.20 -7.61
CA ASP A 41 33.04 10.47 -8.69
C ASP A 41 31.56 10.65 -8.31
N ALA A 42 31.20 11.79 -7.78
CA ALA A 42 29.85 12.25 -7.54
C ALA A 42 28.96 12.27 -8.82
N SER A 43 29.57 12.37 -10.01
CA SER A 43 28.85 12.38 -11.29
C SER A 43 28.32 10.99 -11.69
N ALA A 44 29.04 9.92 -11.37
CA ALA A 44 28.63 8.54 -11.71
C ALA A 44 27.53 8.02 -10.76
N CYS A 45 27.54 8.45 -9.49
CA CYS A 45 26.48 8.09 -8.52
C CYS A 45 25.14 8.76 -8.87
N ASN A 46 25.15 10.01 -9.31
CA ASN A 46 23.95 10.78 -9.66
C ASN A 46 23.24 10.27 -10.93
N THR A 47 23.98 9.75 -11.92
CA THR A 47 23.37 9.26 -13.16
C THR A 47 22.74 7.87 -13.01
N SER A 48 23.23 7.04 -12.10
CA SER A 48 22.65 5.71 -11.88
C SER A 48 21.29 5.77 -11.17
N GLN A 49 21.13 6.66 -10.20
CA GLN A 49 19.88 6.80 -9.45
C GLN A 49 18.74 7.43 -10.28
N ALA A 50 19.06 8.34 -11.19
CA ALA A 50 18.08 9.01 -12.04
C ALA A 50 17.33 8.04 -12.99
N ASN A 51 17.96 6.92 -13.34
CA ASN A 51 17.40 5.90 -14.24
C ASN A 51 16.72 4.73 -13.51
N GLN A 52 16.76 4.71 -12.17
CA GLN A 52 16.08 3.67 -11.40
C GLN A 52 14.54 3.83 -11.46
N PRO A 53 13.78 2.72 -11.50
CA PRO A 53 12.31 2.77 -11.46
C PRO A 53 11.83 3.34 -10.13
N TRP A 54 10.64 3.96 -10.14
CA TRP A 54 9.94 4.32 -8.92
C TRP A 54 9.10 3.15 -8.41
N LEU A 55 9.31 2.73 -7.17
CA LEU A 55 8.43 1.84 -6.44
C LEU A 55 7.61 2.66 -5.43
N VAL A 56 6.31 2.62 -5.58
CA VAL A 56 5.35 3.33 -4.73
C VAL A 56 4.62 2.31 -3.87
N PHE A 57 4.87 2.32 -2.56
CA PHE A 57 4.28 1.39 -1.60
C PHE A 57 3.04 2.00 -0.94
N LEU A 58 1.91 1.31 -1.09
CA LEU A 58 0.59 1.75 -0.62
C LEU A 58 0.06 0.75 0.41
N PRO A 59 0.12 1.09 1.72
CA PRO A 59 -0.37 0.22 2.79
C PRO A 59 -1.88 0.00 2.76
N GLY A 60 -2.30 -1.09 3.39
CA GLY A 60 -3.70 -1.45 3.59
C GLY A 60 -4.39 -0.64 4.68
N LEU A 61 -5.69 -0.87 4.84
CA LEU A 61 -6.52 -0.23 5.84
C LEU A 61 -6.01 -0.55 7.25
N THR A 62 -5.88 0.49 8.07
CA THR A 62 -5.34 0.47 9.45
C THR A 62 -3.86 0.11 9.59
N ALA A 63 -3.15 -0.02 8.48
CA ALA A 63 -1.70 -0.15 8.42
C ALA A 63 -1.04 1.19 8.01
N ASP A 64 0.26 1.32 8.24
CA ASP A 64 1.06 2.49 7.89
C ASP A 64 2.35 2.09 7.15
N HIS A 65 3.25 3.05 6.89
CA HIS A 65 4.51 2.84 6.17
C HIS A 65 5.31 1.64 6.66
N ARG A 66 5.26 1.32 7.95
CA ARG A 66 6.01 0.21 8.58
C ARG A 66 5.64 -1.14 7.98
N LEU A 67 4.45 -1.28 7.37
CA LEU A 67 4.03 -2.50 6.68
C LEU A 67 5.01 -2.91 5.57
N PHE A 68 5.68 -1.94 4.96
CA PHE A 68 6.63 -2.16 3.86
C PHE A 68 8.11 -2.10 4.28
N GLU A 69 8.42 -2.18 5.58
CA GLU A 69 9.80 -2.14 6.09
C GLU A 69 10.72 -3.12 5.34
N LYS A 70 10.27 -4.35 5.11
CA LYS A 70 11.06 -5.40 4.44
C LYS A 70 11.23 -5.17 2.94
N GLN A 71 10.29 -4.51 2.31
CA GLN A 71 10.40 -4.10 0.92
C GLN A 71 11.35 -2.91 0.79
N VAL A 72 11.23 -1.91 1.67
CA VAL A 72 12.15 -0.76 1.72
C VAL A 72 13.58 -1.25 1.95
N GLU A 73 13.83 -2.14 2.94
CA GLU A 73 15.15 -2.75 3.18
C GLU A 73 15.73 -3.41 1.92
N HIS A 74 14.89 -4.07 1.13
CA HIS A 74 15.32 -4.83 -0.03
C HIS A 74 15.60 -3.96 -1.26
N PHE A 75 14.82 -2.90 -1.44
CA PHE A 75 14.84 -2.09 -2.67
C PHE A 75 15.57 -0.75 -2.54
N ILE A 76 16.01 -0.35 -1.33
CA ILE A 76 16.60 0.99 -1.07
C ILE A 76 17.78 1.35 -1.99
N ASP A 77 18.60 0.36 -2.37
CA ASP A 77 19.76 0.54 -3.26
C ASP A 77 19.43 0.20 -4.73
N LYS A 78 18.21 -0.27 -5.05
CA LYS A 78 17.84 -0.80 -6.35
C LYS A 78 16.81 0.04 -7.10
N ALA A 79 16.04 0.85 -6.38
CA ALA A 79 14.95 1.65 -6.93
C ALA A 79 14.81 2.97 -6.19
N ARG A 80 14.12 3.93 -6.78
CA ARG A 80 13.62 5.11 -6.07
C ARG A 80 12.34 4.72 -5.36
N LEU A 81 12.24 5.07 -4.09
CA LEU A 81 11.16 4.60 -3.24
C LEU A 81 10.25 5.76 -2.82
N PHE A 82 8.99 5.46 -2.75
CA PHE A 82 7.97 6.26 -2.10
C PHE A 82 7.11 5.35 -1.25
N VAL A 83 6.84 5.72 -0.01
CA VAL A 83 5.87 5.08 0.87
C VAL A 83 5.15 6.16 1.66
N TRP A 84 3.86 6.03 1.84
CA TRP A 84 3.07 6.99 2.59
C TRP A 84 2.33 6.36 3.76
N ASP A 85 1.91 7.19 4.67
CA ASP A 85 0.83 6.87 5.57
C ASP A 85 -0.47 7.39 4.95
N PRO A 86 -1.43 6.51 4.61
CA PRO A 86 -2.68 6.99 4.04
C PRO A 86 -3.39 7.97 4.99
N PRO A 87 -4.25 8.87 4.49
CA PRO A 87 -5.04 9.77 5.32
C PRO A 87 -5.70 9.07 6.51
N SER A 88 -5.56 9.60 7.71
CA SER A 88 -6.01 9.04 8.99
C SER A 88 -5.22 7.81 9.49
N HIS A 89 -4.09 7.45 8.86
CA HIS A 89 -3.21 6.36 9.29
C HIS A 89 -1.86 6.90 9.78
N GLY A 90 -1.17 6.12 10.61
CA GLY A 90 0.20 6.39 11.05
C GLY A 90 0.45 7.83 11.46
N GLU A 91 1.43 8.48 10.83
CA GLU A 91 1.79 9.88 11.05
C GLU A 91 0.88 10.88 10.30
N SER A 92 0.03 10.41 9.37
CA SER A 92 -1.03 11.21 8.74
C SER A 92 -2.25 11.39 9.67
N ARG A 93 -2.02 11.51 10.96
CA ARG A 93 -3.05 11.78 11.98
C ARG A 93 -2.71 13.01 12.79
N PRO A 94 -3.68 13.85 13.14
CA PRO A 94 -5.12 13.70 12.86
C PRO A 94 -5.48 14.06 11.41
N PHE A 95 -6.48 13.37 10.85
CA PHE A 95 -7.03 13.63 9.52
C PHE A 95 -8.54 13.34 9.53
N ALA A 96 -9.35 14.15 8.84
CA ALA A 96 -10.79 13.98 8.82
C ALA A 96 -11.21 12.71 8.05
N LEU A 97 -12.18 11.95 8.58
CA LEU A 97 -12.73 10.73 7.96
C LEU A 97 -13.81 11.09 6.92
N THR A 98 -13.45 11.94 5.96
CA THR A 98 -14.33 12.37 4.86
C THR A 98 -13.85 11.89 3.49
N TRP A 99 -12.63 11.40 3.39
CA TRP A 99 -11.99 10.99 2.16
C TRP A 99 -12.68 9.79 1.48
N THR A 100 -12.58 9.78 0.17
CA THR A 100 -13.04 8.69 -0.73
C THR A 100 -11.82 8.01 -1.36
N MET A 101 -12.03 6.93 -2.12
CA MET A 101 -10.95 6.32 -2.91
C MET A 101 -10.43 7.27 -4.00
N ASP A 102 -11.31 8.11 -4.55
CA ASP A 102 -10.93 9.11 -5.55
C ASP A 102 -10.02 10.18 -4.93
N ASP A 103 -10.33 10.64 -3.71
CA ASP A 103 -9.48 11.60 -3.01
C ASP A 103 -8.08 11.03 -2.76
N LEU A 104 -7.98 9.74 -2.35
CA LEU A 104 -6.68 9.07 -2.18
C LEU A 104 -5.87 9.08 -3.48
N ALA A 105 -6.49 8.78 -4.61
CA ALA A 105 -5.84 8.77 -5.90
C ALA A 105 -5.42 10.19 -6.36
N HIS A 106 -6.27 11.21 -6.13
CA HIS A 106 -5.93 12.59 -6.47
C HIS A 106 -4.76 13.12 -5.62
N TRP A 107 -4.76 12.87 -4.31
CA TRP A 107 -3.63 13.27 -3.46
C TRP A 107 -2.33 12.57 -3.85
N LEU A 108 -2.38 11.28 -4.20
CA LEU A 108 -1.20 10.60 -4.73
C LEU A 108 -0.69 11.27 -6.01
N HIS A 109 -1.60 11.60 -6.95
CA HIS A 109 -1.23 12.26 -8.19
C HIS A 109 -0.60 13.64 -7.95
N GLU A 110 -1.15 14.45 -7.03
CA GLU A 110 -0.60 15.75 -6.66
C GLU A 110 0.78 15.63 -5.98
N ILE A 111 0.95 14.64 -5.09
CA ILE A 111 2.23 14.34 -4.45
C ILE A 111 3.25 13.90 -5.50
N PHE A 112 2.87 13.01 -6.42
CA PHE A 112 3.76 12.56 -7.50
C PHE A 112 4.21 13.70 -8.39
N ALA A 113 3.31 14.62 -8.74
CA ALA A 113 3.65 15.82 -9.50
C ALA A 113 4.65 16.71 -8.74
N THR A 114 4.48 16.85 -7.42
CA THR A 114 5.39 17.63 -6.56
C THR A 114 6.77 16.99 -6.45
N GLU A 115 6.84 15.66 -6.33
CA GLU A 115 8.07 14.89 -6.18
C GLU A 115 8.68 14.46 -7.52
N GLY A 116 8.10 14.82 -8.65
CA GLY A 116 8.60 14.39 -9.97
C GLY A 116 8.59 12.87 -10.14
N ILE A 117 7.64 12.17 -9.51
CA ILE A 117 7.44 10.72 -9.65
C ILE A 117 6.67 10.49 -10.94
N ALA A 118 7.36 10.03 -11.97
CA ALA A 118 6.76 9.70 -13.25
C ALA A 118 6.78 8.19 -13.49
N HIS A 119 5.69 7.67 -14.04
CA HIS A 119 5.52 6.26 -14.38
C HIS A 119 5.93 5.29 -13.27
N PRO A 120 5.35 5.41 -12.05
CA PRO A 120 5.70 4.53 -10.94
C PRO A 120 5.19 3.09 -11.16
N ILE A 121 5.85 2.12 -10.54
CA ILE A 121 5.30 0.81 -10.27
C ILE A 121 4.55 0.93 -8.94
N LEU A 122 3.23 0.79 -8.99
CA LEU A 122 2.36 0.87 -7.82
C LEU A 122 2.31 -0.49 -7.10
N VAL A 123 2.74 -0.54 -5.85
CA VAL A 123 2.77 -1.76 -5.03
C VAL A 123 1.77 -1.58 -3.89
N GLY A 124 0.57 -2.14 -4.04
CA GLY A 124 -0.52 -1.94 -3.11
C GLY A 124 -0.89 -3.20 -2.33
N GLN A 125 -0.84 -3.12 -0.99
CA GLN A 125 -1.33 -4.18 -0.11
C GLN A 125 -2.77 -3.90 0.29
N SER A 126 -3.67 -4.90 0.17
CA SER A 126 -5.08 -4.80 0.60
C SER A 126 -5.76 -3.53 0.05
N MET A 127 -6.21 -2.62 0.91
CA MET A 127 -6.79 -1.33 0.50
C MET A 127 -5.85 -0.50 -0.39
N GLY A 128 -4.54 -0.59 -0.19
CA GLY A 128 -3.55 0.07 -1.05
C GLY A 128 -3.60 -0.42 -2.51
N GLY A 129 -3.92 -1.69 -2.73
CA GLY A 129 -4.13 -2.24 -4.07
C GLY A 129 -5.39 -1.71 -4.75
N TYR A 130 -6.45 -1.41 -3.99
CA TYR A 130 -7.62 -0.71 -4.54
C TYR A 130 -7.32 0.76 -4.82
N THR A 131 -6.55 1.43 -3.96
CA THR A 131 -6.10 2.81 -4.19
C THR A 131 -5.28 2.91 -5.48
N ALA A 132 -4.36 1.96 -5.72
CA ALA A 132 -3.61 1.88 -6.96
C ALA A 132 -4.52 1.70 -8.19
N GLN A 133 -5.55 0.86 -8.09
CA GLN A 133 -6.49 0.65 -9.20
C GLN A 133 -7.34 1.89 -9.48
N VAL A 134 -7.77 2.62 -8.45
CA VAL A 134 -8.48 3.90 -8.64
C VAL A 134 -7.55 4.95 -9.24
N PHE A 135 -6.27 4.98 -8.84
CA PHE A 135 -5.27 5.86 -9.47
C PHE A 135 -5.16 5.56 -10.98
N MET A 136 -4.98 4.29 -11.37
CA MET A 136 -4.88 3.92 -12.78
C MET A 136 -6.18 4.18 -13.57
N GLU A 137 -7.34 4.12 -12.91
CA GLU A 137 -8.62 4.48 -13.52
C GLU A 137 -8.72 5.98 -13.82
N LEU A 138 -8.32 6.82 -12.86
CA LEU A 138 -8.42 8.28 -12.98
C LEU A 138 -7.30 8.88 -13.83
N PHE A 139 -6.13 8.25 -13.83
CA PHE A 139 -4.91 8.70 -14.51
C PHE A 139 -4.35 7.58 -15.42
N PRO A 140 -5.07 7.19 -16.48
CA PRO A 140 -4.67 6.08 -17.34
C PRO A 140 -3.32 6.38 -18.04
N GLY A 141 -2.46 5.35 -18.10
CA GLY A 141 -1.12 5.44 -18.71
C GLY A 141 -0.04 6.06 -17.81
N GLU A 142 -0.37 6.51 -16.60
CA GLU A 142 0.62 7.11 -15.70
C GLU A 142 1.39 6.09 -14.85
N ALA A 143 0.91 4.85 -14.71
CA ALA A 143 1.63 3.78 -14.02
C ALA A 143 2.43 2.92 -15.01
N ALA A 144 3.70 2.63 -14.70
CA ALA A 144 4.51 1.70 -15.46
C ALA A 144 4.18 0.23 -15.17
N GLY A 145 3.71 -0.06 -13.95
CA GLY A 145 3.36 -1.41 -13.52
C GLY A 145 2.53 -1.42 -12.25
N PHE A 146 1.94 -2.58 -11.94
CA PHE A 146 1.12 -2.74 -10.74
C PHE A 146 1.38 -4.08 -10.05
N VAL A 147 1.54 -4.04 -8.74
CA VAL A 147 1.64 -5.22 -7.86
C VAL A 147 0.49 -5.20 -6.89
N SER A 148 -0.40 -6.18 -6.99
CA SER A 148 -1.52 -6.38 -6.06
C SER A 148 -1.09 -7.38 -4.98
N ILE A 149 -0.91 -6.96 -3.74
CA ILE A 149 -0.55 -7.82 -2.61
C ILE A 149 -1.78 -8.00 -1.72
N ASP A 150 -2.27 -9.23 -1.59
CA ASP A 150 -3.42 -9.59 -0.75
C ASP A 150 -4.64 -8.66 -0.96
N SER A 151 -4.71 -8.05 -2.14
CA SER A 151 -5.79 -7.18 -2.59
C SER A 151 -6.66 -7.92 -3.60
N CYS A 152 -7.67 -7.24 -4.14
CA CYS A 152 -8.58 -7.83 -5.10
C CYS A 152 -8.91 -6.81 -6.20
N SER A 153 -9.56 -7.28 -7.27
CA SER A 153 -10.01 -6.41 -8.33
C SER A 153 -11.06 -5.40 -7.83
N LEU A 154 -10.97 -4.16 -8.30
CA LEU A 154 -11.98 -3.12 -8.04
C LEU A 154 -13.29 -3.38 -8.78
N GLN A 155 -13.32 -4.28 -9.77
CA GLN A 155 -14.48 -4.51 -10.61
C GLN A 155 -15.62 -5.16 -9.84
N ARG A 156 -16.82 -4.58 -9.98
CA ARG A 156 -18.05 -5.00 -9.27
C ARG A 156 -18.41 -6.48 -9.47
N ARG A 157 -18.10 -7.05 -10.62
CA ARG A 157 -18.45 -8.44 -11.00
C ARG A 157 -17.89 -9.52 -10.06
N TYR A 158 -16.84 -9.22 -9.30
CA TYR A 158 -16.22 -10.17 -8.36
C TYR A 158 -16.92 -10.24 -7.00
N TYR A 159 -17.82 -9.30 -6.70
CA TYR A 159 -18.45 -9.15 -5.40
C TYR A 159 -19.95 -9.43 -5.44
N THR A 160 -20.45 -10.07 -4.39
CA THR A 160 -21.88 -10.20 -4.17
C THR A 160 -22.44 -8.91 -3.54
N TRP A 161 -23.74 -8.65 -3.73
CA TRP A 161 -24.37 -7.47 -3.16
C TRP A 161 -24.35 -7.44 -1.63
N TRP A 162 -24.48 -8.61 -0.99
CA TRP A 162 -24.51 -8.73 0.47
C TRP A 162 -23.12 -8.53 1.10
N GLU A 163 -22.03 -8.88 0.41
CA GLU A 163 -20.66 -8.59 0.87
C GLU A 163 -20.43 -7.09 0.93
N LEU A 164 -20.82 -6.35 -0.11
CA LEU A 164 -20.70 -4.90 -0.12
C LEU A 164 -21.60 -4.24 0.92
N ALA A 165 -22.81 -4.78 1.14
CA ALA A 165 -23.67 -4.32 2.22
C ALA A 165 -23.05 -4.58 3.61
N ALA A 166 -22.42 -5.74 3.81
CA ALA A 166 -21.74 -6.07 5.07
C ALA A 166 -20.57 -5.12 5.35
N LEU A 167 -19.75 -4.80 4.33
CA LEU A 167 -18.65 -3.84 4.46
C LEU A 167 -19.11 -2.45 4.92
N ARG A 168 -20.28 -1.99 4.46
CA ARG A 168 -20.85 -0.70 4.86
C ARG A 168 -21.30 -0.64 6.33
N HIS A 169 -21.48 -1.80 6.99
CA HIS A 169 -22.07 -1.88 8.34
C HIS A 169 -21.09 -2.46 9.39
N THR A 170 -19.79 -2.40 9.17
CA THR A 170 -18.76 -2.98 10.04
C THR A 170 -18.59 -2.27 11.38
N LYS A 171 -18.98 -0.97 11.50
CA LYS A 171 -18.73 -0.15 12.70
C LYS A 171 -19.22 -0.78 14.00
N LEU A 172 -20.47 -1.22 14.04
CA LEU A 172 -21.06 -1.81 15.24
C LEU A 172 -20.42 -3.16 15.59
N MET A 173 -20.04 -3.94 14.59
CA MET A 173 -19.30 -5.18 14.76
C MET A 173 -17.97 -4.92 15.45
N TYR A 174 -17.13 -3.99 14.94
CA TYR A 174 -15.85 -3.64 15.54
C TYR A 174 -15.98 -3.09 16.96
N LEU A 175 -16.95 -2.20 17.20
CA LEU A 175 -17.19 -1.62 18.52
C LEU A 175 -17.67 -2.65 19.55
N SER A 176 -18.32 -3.74 19.13
CA SER A 176 -18.83 -4.78 20.04
C SER A 176 -17.73 -5.61 20.71
N PHE A 177 -16.54 -5.75 20.08
CA PHE A 177 -15.43 -6.50 20.66
C PHE A 177 -14.72 -5.71 21.75
N PRO A 178 -14.28 -6.35 22.86
CA PRO A 178 -13.30 -5.76 23.78
C PRO A 178 -12.01 -5.41 23.02
N TRP A 179 -11.38 -4.25 23.34
CA TRP A 179 -10.21 -3.77 22.59
C TRP A 179 -9.06 -4.79 22.52
N LYS A 180 -8.70 -5.40 23.64
CA LYS A 180 -7.66 -6.45 23.67
C LYS A 180 -8.00 -7.65 22.77
N THR A 181 -9.27 -8.01 22.65
CA THR A 181 -9.72 -9.10 21.77
C THR A 181 -9.61 -8.66 20.32
N LEU A 182 -10.03 -7.45 19.99
CA LEU A 182 -9.96 -6.91 18.65
C LEU A 182 -8.51 -6.82 18.16
N VAL A 183 -7.59 -6.29 18.99
CA VAL A 183 -6.16 -6.22 18.69
C VAL A 183 -5.59 -7.61 18.43
N ARG A 184 -5.87 -8.58 19.32
CA ARG A 184 -5.39 -9.96 19.14
C ARG A 184 -5.92 -10.60 17.85
N LEU A 185 -7.21 -10.44 17.56
CA LEU A 185 -7.82 -11.03 16.36
C LEU A 185 -7.32 -10.32 15.08
N GLY A 186 -7.18 -9.00 15.10
CA GLY A 186 -6.66 -8.23 13.97
C GLY A 186 -5.19 -8.54 13.68
N SER A 187 -4.35 -8.62 14.70
CA SER A 187 -2.93 -8.90 14.51
C SER A 187 -2.67 -10.34 14.05
N SER A 188 -3.22 -11.34 14.77
CA SER A 188 -3.02 -12.77 14.42
C SER A 188 -3.89 -13.25 13.25
N GLY A 189 -4.90 -12.49 12.84
CA GLY A 189 -5.74 -12.80 11.69
C GLY A 189 -5.17 -12.33 10.36
N ASN A 190 -4.31 -11.32 10.40
CA ASN A 190 -3.70 -10.74 9.20
C ASN A 190 -2.29 -11.27 8.89
N ALA A 191 -1.63 -11.91 9.84
CA ALA A 191 -0.27 -12.43 9.66
C ALA A 191 -0.11 -13.81 10.30
N THR A 192 0.71 -14.64 9.70
CA THR A 192 1.05 -15.98 10.19
C THR A 192 2.35 -15.98 11.01
N THR A 193 3.27 -15.06 10.72
CA THR A 193 4.55 -14.95 11.41
C THR A 193 4.45 -14.15 12.69
N HIS A 194 5.39 -14.39 13.60
CA HIS A 194 5.51 -13.59 14.81
C HIS A 194 5.83 -12.12 14.50
N TYR A 195 6.69 -11.89 13.49
CA TYR A 195 7.05 -10.53 13.04
C TYR A 195 5.82 -9.78 12.53
N GLY A 196 5.11 -10.33 11.54
CA GLY A 196 3.93 -9.70 10.96
C GLY A 196 2.82 -9.45 11.99
N SER A 197 2.57 -10.42 12.89
CA SER A 197 1.59 -10.27 13.97
C SER A 197 1.97 -9.18 14.96
N LYS A 198 3.26 -9.07 15.35
CA LYS A 198 3.73 -8.03 16.28
C LYS A 198 3.71 -6.64 15.65
N LEU A 199 4.05 -6.55 14.38
CA LEU A 199 3.98 -5.31 13.62
C LEU A 199 2.53 -4.79 13.55
N MET A 200 1.59 -5.66 13.19
CA MET A 200 0.16 -5.30 13.19
C MET A 200 -0.35 -4.94 14.59
N GLU A 201 0.04 -5.67 15.63
CA GLU A 201 -0.31 -5.35 17.02
C GLU A 201 0.17 -3.94 17.40
N ALA A 202 1.42 -3.60 17.05
CA ALA A 202 1.99 -2.28 17.30
C ALA A 202 1.20 -1.17 16.58
N MET A 203 0.95 -1.31 15.28
CA MET A 203 0.15 -0.34 14.52
C MET A 203 -1.24 -0.15 15.11
N MET A 204 -1.93 -1.23 15.51
CA MET A 204 -3.25 -1.15 16.12
C MET A 204 -3.23 -0.44 17.47
N LEU A 205 -2.18 -0.64 18.27
CA LEU A 205 -2.04 -0.03 19.60
C LEU A 205 -1.73 1.47 19.57
N ASP A 206 -1.30 2.00 18.42
CA ASP A 206 -1.13 3.44 18.21
C ASP A 206 -2.47 4.19 18.14
N TYR A 207 -3.59 3.47 18.03
CA TYR A 207 -4.94 4.04 18.02
C TYR A 207 -5.66 3.87 19.35
N GLN A 208 -6.55 4.81 19.66
CA GLN A 208 -7.62 4.53 20.60
C GLN A 208 -8.67 3.61 19.95
N LYS A 209 -9.30 2.71 20.74
CA LYS A 209 -10.29 1.77 20.21
C LYS A 209 -11.33 2.40 19.30
N ARG A 210 -11.89 3.55 19.71
CA ARG A 210 -12.95 4.23 18.96
C ARG A 210 -12.43 4.75 17.62
N GLU A 211 -11.27 5.39 17.64
CA GLU A 211 -10.59 5.91 16.47
C GLU A 211 -10.32 4.79 15.45
N TYR A 212 -9.72 3.68 15.90
CA TYR A 212 -9.50 2.51 15.06
C TYR A 212 -10.79 1.97 14.43
N CYS A 213 -11.86 1.81 15.24
CA CYS A 213 -13.13 1.28 14.74
C CYS A 213 -13.82 2.24 13.75
N GLU A 214 -13.68 3.55 13.93
CA GLU A 214 -14.21 4.57 13.03
C GLU A 214 -13.44 4.58 11.71
N LEU A 215 -12.10 4.52 11.76
CA LEU A 215 -11.24 4.43 10.59
C LEU A 215 -11.52 3.15 9.80
N ALA A 216 -11.53 1.98 10.45
CA ALA A 216 -11.80 0.71 9.80
C ALA A 216 -13.17 0.69 9.11
N ALA A 217 -14.21 1.20 9.79
CA ALA A 217 -15.56 1.27 9.24
C ALA A 217 -15.66 2.27 8.08
N HIS A 218 -14.94 3.39 8.16
CA HIS A 218 -14.86 4.37 7.07
C HIS A 218 -14.22 3.75 5.83
N GLY A 219 -13.04 3.15 5.96
CA GLY A 219 -12.33 2.54 4.84
C GLY A 219 -13.12 1.42 4.15
N PHE A 220 -13.76 0.52 4.92
CA PHE A 220 -14.63 -0.51 4.33
C PHE A 220 -15.84 0.06 3.60
N ARG A 221 -16.44 1.14 4.11
CA ARG A 221 -17.54 1.83 3.41
C ARG A 221 -17.06 2.43 2.11
N VAL A 222 -15.96 3.16 2.13
CA VAL A 222 -15.36 3.81 0.97
C VAL A 222 -14.98 2.79 -0.10
N LEU A 223 -14.39 1.65 0.31
CA LEU A 223 -14.12 0.53 -0.59
C LEU A 223 -15.40 -0.02 -1.22
N ALA A 224 -16.43 -0.28 -0.40
CA ALA A 224 -17.71 -0.80 -0.90
C ALA A 224 -18.39 0.18 -1.87
N ASP A 225 -18.23 1.48 -1.64
CA ASP A 225 -18.77 2.52 -2.52
C ASP A 225 -18.00 2.58 -3.84
N ALA A 226 -16.67 2.52 -3.82
CA ALA A 226 -15.84 2.48 -5.02
C ALA A 226 -16.15 1.25 -5.89
N VAL A 227 -16.22 0.05 -5.30
CA VAL A 227 -16.61 -1.18 -6.01
C VAL A 227 -18.03 -1.09 -6.56
N SER A 228 -18.97 -0.50 -5.80
CA SER A 228 -20.39 -0.38 -6.24
C SER A 228 -20.60 0.62 -7.35
N ALA A 229 -19.69 1.58 -7.52
CA ALA A 229 -19.73 2.54 -8.62
C ALA A 229 -19.59 1.84 -9.99
N ASP A 230 -19.01 0.63 -10.01
CA ASP A 230 -18.88 -0.25 -11.19
C ASP A 230 -18.38 0.50 -12.43
N ARG A 231 -17.36 1.35 -12.21
CA ARG A 231 -16.81 2.17 -13.27
C ARG A 231 -16.03 1.30 -14.25
N PRO A 232 -16.15 1.54 -15.55
CA PRO A 232 -15.39 0.78 -16.55
C PRO A 232 -13.93 1.21 -16.53
N TYR A 233 -13.05 0.36 -16.03
CA TYR A 233 -11.61 0.58 -16.10
C TYR A 233 -10.89 -0.69 -16.54
N ARG A 234 -9.68 -0.52 -17.02
CA ARG A 234 -8.74 -1.60 -17.33
C ARG A 234 -7.40 -1.25 -16.72
N ILE A 235 -6.72 -2.26 -16.20
CA ILE A 235 -5.31 -2.13 -15.90
C ILE A 235 -4.58 -2.12 -17.24
N ASP A 236 -3.96 -1.00 -17.57
CA ASP A 236 -3.33 -0.72 -18.87
C ASP A 236 -1.80 -0.86 -18.85
N CYS A 237 -1.24 -1.33 -17.74
CA CYS A 237 0.17 -1.64 -17.55
C CYS A 237 0.37 -3.13 -17.20
N PRO A 238 1.60 -3.65 -17.31
CA PRO A 238 1.95 -4.97 -16.76
C PRO A 238 1.67 -5.05 -15.26
N TYR A 239 1.09 -6.18 -14.82
CA TYR A 239 0.76 -6.33 -13.40
C TYR A 239 0.90 -7.79 -12.93
N VAL A 240 1.11 -7.94 -11.63
CA VAL A 240 1.18 -9.24 -10.94
C VAL A 240 0.24 -9.28 -9.76
N LEU A 241 -0.32 -10.46 -9.49
CA LEU A 241 -1.20 -10.75 -8.39
C LEU A 241 -0.48 -11.61 -7.37
N ILE A 242 -0.47 -11.18 -6.11
CA ILE A 242 0.13 -11.87 -4.96
C ILE A 242 -0.96 -12.12 -3.92
N CYS A 243 -1.04 -13.32 -3.37
CA CYS A 243 -1.95 -13.65 -2.29
C CYS A 243 -1.34 -14.70 -1.35
N GLY A 244 -1.42 -14.45 -0.05
CA GLY A 244 -0.98 -15.44 0.94
C GLY A 244 -1.86 -16.69 0.91
N GLU A 245 -1.26 -17.89 0.96
CA GLU A 245 -2.00 -19.16 0.99
C GLU A 245 -2.89 -19.29 2.22
N GLU A 246 -2.50 -18.68 3.33
CA GLU A 246 -3.23 -18.66 4.58
C GLU A 246 -4.04 -17.37 4.80
N ASP A 247 -4.19 -16.52 3.77
CA ASP A 247 -5.01 -15.31 3.88
C ASP A 247 -6.44 -15.66 4.30
N ARG A 248 -6.87 -15.08 5.43
CA ARG A 248 -8.21 -15.25 6.03
C ARG A 248 -9.00 -13.95 6.06
N ALA A 249 -8.51 -12.88 5.43
CA ALA A 249 -9.22 -11.62 5.38
C ALA A 249 -10.41 -11.71 4.41
N GLY A 250 -11.59 -11.82 4.97
CA GLY A 250 -12.84 -11.90 4.22
C GLY A 250 -12.83 -12.99 3.13
N SER A 251 -13.03 -12.60 1.88
CA SER A 251 -13.05 -13.47 0.71
C SER A 251 -11.86 -13.28 -0.24
N ALA A 252 -10.74 -12.71 0.23
CA ALA A 252 -9.60 -12.32 -0.61
C ALA A 252 -9.11 -13.45 -1.54
N LYS A 253 -8.90 -14.66 -1.00
CA LYS A 253 -8.49 -15.81 -1.82
C LYS A 253 -9.52 -16.19 -2.90
N ARG A 254 -10.80 -16.11 -2.59
CA ARG A 254 -11.87 -16.39 -3.56
C ARG A 254 -11.89 -15.34 -4.68
N TYR A 255 -11.71 -14.08 -4.32
CA TYR A 255 -11.66 -13.00 -5.31
C TYR A 255 -10.41 -13.11 -6.19
N ASN A 256 -9.24 -13.41 -5.64
CA ASN A 256 -8.01 -13.59 -6.41
C ASN A 256 -8.12 -14.77 -7.38
N ARG A 257 -8.67 -15.92 -6.97
CA ARG A 257 -8.94 -17.05 -7.88
C ARG A 257 -9.93 -16.68 -8.99
N ALA A 258 -10.96 -15.90 -8.68
CA ALA A 258 -11.91 -15.45 -9.67
C ALA A 258 -11.27 -14.44 -10.65
N TRP A 259 -10.39 -13.58 -10.15
CA TRP A 259 -9.65 -12.63 -10.97
C TRP A 259 -8.70 -13.35 -11.94
N GLU A 260 -7.90 -14.29 -11.43
CA GLU A 260 -7.05 -15.15 -12.24
C GLU A 260 -7.84 -15.88 -13.34
N ALA A 261 -8.95 -16.50 -12.98
CA ALA A 261 -9.79 -17.24 -13.93
C ALA A 261 -10.41 -16.36 -15.03
N GLN A 262 -10.68 -15.10 -14.73
CA GLN A 262 -11.32 -14.15 -15.66
C GLN A 262 -10.32 -13.43 -16.56
N GLU A 263 -9.20 -12.99 -16.01
CA GLU A 263 -8.22 -12.14 -16.71
C GLU A 263 -7.05 -12.97 -17.28
N GLY A 264 -6.86 -14.21 -16.79
CA GLY A 264 -5.75 -15.07 -17.20
C GLY A 264 -4.39 -14.70 -16.58
N THR A 265 -4.34 -13.71 -15.68
CA THR A 265 -3.11 -13.35 -14.96
C THR A 265 -2.95 -14.27 -13.76
N PRO A 266 -1.86 -15.08 -13.70
CA PRO A 266 -1.65 -16.01 -12.59
C PRO A 266 -1.50 -15.30 -11.24
N VAL A 267 -2.04 -15.90 -10.18
CA VAL A 267 -1.80 -15.47 -8.81
C VAL A 267 -0.57 -16.16 -8.27
N HIS A 268 0.41 -15.39 -7.78
CA HIS A 268 1.53 -15.89 -7.00
C HIS A 268 1.04 -16.17 -5.57
N TRP A 269 0.80 -17.43 -5.26
CA TRP A 269 0.39 -17.89 -3.93
C TRP A 269 1.61 -18.01 -3.03
N ILE A 270 1.70 -17.15 -2.01
CA ILE A 270 2.86 -17.08 -1.10
C ILE A 270 2.69 -18.10 0.03
N GLU A 271 3.63 -19.04 0.10
CA GLU A 271 3.61 -20.11 1.09
C GLU A 271 3.72 -19.60 2.53
N ASN A 272 2.94 -20.18 3.44
CA ASN A 272 2.94 -19.87 4.87
C ASN A 272 2.64 -18.40 5.20
N ALA A 273 1.99 -17.66 4.32
CA ALA A 273 1.69 -16.24 4.47
C ALA A 273 0.20 -15.97 4.62
N GLY A 274 -0.14 -15.03 5.52
CA GLY A 274 -1.49 -14.51 5.74
C GLY A 274 -1.83 -13.33 4.83
N HIS A 275 -2.67 -12.43 5.32
CA HIS A 275 -3.10 -11.22 4.60
C HIS A 275 -2.00 -10.15 4.47
N ASN A 276 -0.96 -10.22 5.28
CA ASN A 276 0.23 -9.38 5.16
C ASN A 276 1.39 -10.23 4.60
N SER A 277 1.21 -10.82 3.42
CA SER A 277 2.17 -11.75 2.83
C SER A 277 3.55 -11.11 2.61
N ASN A 278 3.59 -9.80 2.35
CA ASN A 278 4.82 -9.01 2.26
C ASN A 278 5.61 -8.93 3.58
N CYS A 279 4.96 -9.13 4.72
CA CYS A 279 5.61 -9.24 6.04
C CYS A 279 5.94 -10.69 6.41
N ASP A 280 5.07 -11.62 6.04
CA ASP A 280 5.19 -13.03 6.42
C ASP A 280 6.25 -13.78 5.61
N ASN A 281 6.34 -13.52 4.32
CA ASN A 281 7.35 -14.08 3.42
C ASN A 281 7.92 -13.00 2.48
N PRO A 282 8.66 -12.02 3.02
CA PRO A 282 9.19 -10.90 2.23
C PRO A 282 10.13 -11.35 1.11
N THR A 283 10.85 -12.45 1.28
CA THR A 283 11.78 -12.96 0.26
C THR A 283 11.06 -13.33 -1.02
N GLU A 284 9.98 -14.08 -0.92
CA GLU A 284 9.19 -14.51 -2.09
C GLU A 284 8.43 -13.32 -2.72
N VAL A 285 7.81 -12.48 -1.89
CA VAL A 285 7.12 -11.28 -2.38
C VAL A 285 8.08 -10.34 -3.10
N ASN A 286 9.28 -10.09 -2.54
CA ASN A 286 10.29 -9.24 -3.19
C ASN A 286 10.77 -9.83 -4.52
N ALA A 287 10.92 -11.15 -4.62
CA ALA A 287 11.30 -11.81 -5.87
C ALA A 287 10.24 -11.64 -6.97
N VAL A 288 8.94 -11.67 -6.62
CA VAL A 288 7.85 -11.40 -7.57
C VAL A 288 7.87 -9.94 -8.04
N ILE A 289 8.11 -8.99 -7.13
CA ILE A 289 8.26 -7.57 -7.47
C ILE A 289 9.44 -7.36 -8.40
N GLU A 290 10.62 -7.95 -8.10
CA GLU A 290 11.80 -7.88 -8.98
C GLU A 290 11.52 -8.49 -10.36
N GLY A 291 10.76 -9.59 -10.41
CA GLY A 291 10.35 -10.21 -11.67
C GLY A 291 9.54 -9.25 -12.56
N LEU A 292 8.62 -8.47 -11.98
CA LEU A 292 7.90 -7.44 -12.72
C LEU A 292 8.83 -6.32 -13.18
N ILE A 293 9.68 -5.78 -12.29
CA ILE A 293 10.64 -4.72 -12.66
C ILE A 293 11.46 -5.15 -13.87
N ASN A 294 12.08 -6.34 -13.82
CA ASN A 294 12.91 -6.86 -14.91
C ASN A 294 12.14 -7.12 -16.21
N SER A 295 10.82 -7.22 -16.17
CA SER A 295 9.98 -7.39 -17.38
C SER A 295 9.63 -6.07 -18.06
N LEU A 296 9.90 -4.94 -17.41
CA LEU A 296 9.63 -3.59 -17.92
C LEU A 296 10.86 -2.96 -18.59
N ASP A 297 12.06 -3.52 -18.35
CA ASP A 297 13.31 -3.16 -19.01
C ASP A 297 13.39 -3.78 -20.43
#